data_8d6027e66ff361cb4fbf64a5d5973a5c
#
_entry.id   8d6027e66ff361cb4fbf64a5d5973a5c
#
_cell.length_a   1.000
_cell.length_b   1.000
_cell.length_c   1.000
_cell.angle_alpha   90.00
_cell.angle_beta   90.00
_cell.angle_gamma   90.00
#
_symmetry.space_group_name_H-M   'P 1'
#
loop_
_entity.id
_entity.type
_entity.pdbx_description
1 polymer ?
#
loop_
_entity_poly.entity_id
_entity_poly.type
_entity_poly.pdbx_seq_one_letter_code
_entity_poly.pdbx_strand_id
1 'polypeptide(L)'
;MGIGRSTFYDTPDAGASDATVVAEMKTICDEFEAYGYRRVGAELRHRGMVVNAKKVRRLMREHELNPKRRRRFIATTDSNHNDPIFPDLANKMTPTGPNQLWVADITYVAIATGFVYLAAILDAWSRRVVGYAISRSIDARLAVAALKAAISTRNPVRGCVHHSDRGSQYASEPYRTVLREHGLVGSMGRRGRPAFRP
;
A
#
# COMPACT_ATOMS: atom_id res chain seq x y z
N MET A 1 -13.44 -46.95 25.10
CA MET A 1 -13.86 -46.69 23.73
C MET A 1 -13.08 -47.61 22.80
N GLY A 2 -13.69 -48.69 22.28
CA GLY A 2 -13.02 -49.61 21.38
C GLY A 2 -13.12 -49.11 19.94
N ILE A 3 -12.02 -48.65 19.37
CA ILE A 3 -11.90 -48.45 17.93
C ILE A 3 -11.76 -49.83 17.31
N GLY A 4 -12.66 -50.22 16.35
CA GLY A 4 -12.60 -51.49 15.67
C GLY A 4 -11.23 -51.70 15.00
N ARG A 5 -10.69 -52.95 15.06
CA ARG A 5 -9.39 -53.29 14.44
C ARG A 5 -9.33 -52.92 12.93
N SER A 6 -10.45 -53.04 12.21
CA SER A 6 -10.56 -52.68 10.81
C SER A 6 -10.28 -51.20 10.57
N THR A 7 -10.76 -50.28 11.43
CA THR A 7 -10.54 -48.83 11.31
C THR A 7 -9.09 -48.43 11.57
N PHE A 8 -8.31 -49.27 12.31
CA PHE A 8 -6.89 -49.00 12.55
C PHE A 8 -6.02 -49.40 11.36
N TYR A 9 -6.46 -50.36 10.54
CA TYR A 9 -5.73 -50.83 9.36
C TYR A 9 -6.33 -50.35 8.05
N ASP A 10 -7.42 -49.55 8.07
CA ASP A 10 -7.90 -48.90 6.87
C ASP A 10 -6.79 -48.00 6.34
N THR A 11 -6.14 -48.42 5.28
CA THR A 11 -5.24 -47.58 4.50
C THR A 11 -6.06 -46.41 3.98
N PRO A 12 -5.75 -45.17 4.36
CA PRO A 12 -6.48 -44.02 3.81
C PRO A 12 -6.42 -44.16 2.30
N ASP A 13 -7.56 -44.04 1.66
CA ASP A 13 -7.69 -43.96 0.20
C ASP A 13 -6.52 -43.13 -0.34
N ALA A 14 -5.74 -43.68 -1.27
CA ALA A 14 -4.52 -43.11 -1.74
C ALA A 14 -4.87 -41.79 -2.42
N GLY A 15 -4.92 -40.72 -1.64
CA GLY A 15 -5.22 -39.37 -2.12
C GLY A 15 -4.34 -39.04 -3.28
N ALA A 16 -4.78 -38.12 -4.15
CA ALA A 16 -4.11 -37.71 -5.39
C ALA A 16 -2.59 -37.73 -5.26
N SER A 17 -1.90 -38.35 -6.23
CA SER A 17 -0.46 -38.52 -6.21
C SER A 17 0.21 -37.12 -6.08
N ASP A 18 1.40 -37.05 -5.50
CA ASP A 18 2.13 -35.79 -5.39
C ASP A 18 2.32 -35.13 -6.76
N ALA A 19 2.56 -35.93 -7.80
CA ALA A 19 2.72 -35.43 -9.17
C ALA A 19 1.46 -34.75 -9.70
N THR A 20 0.28 -35.36 -9.48
CA THR A 20 -1.01 -34.77 -9.91
C THR A 20 -1.31 -33.47 -9.15
N VAL A 21 -1.05 -33.47 -7.84
CA VAL A 21 -1.24 -32.27 -7.01
C VAL A 21 -0.30 -31.15 -7.45
N VAL A 22 0.96 -31.46 -7.74
CA VAL A 22 1.96 -30.47 -8.20
C VAL A 22 1.59 -29.88 -9.56
N ALA A 23 1.11 -30.70 -10.49
CA ALA A 23 0.68 -30.22 -11.81
C ALA A 23 -0.44 -29.18 -11.66
N GLU A 24 -1.46 -29.48 -10.83
CA GLU A 24 -2.57 -28.57 -10.58
C GLU A 24 -2.13 -27.32 -9.81
N MET A 25 -1.23 -27.46 -8.84
CA MET A 25 -0.65 -26.33 -8.11
C MET A 25 0.11 -25.37 -9.04
N LYS A 26 0.84 -25.89 -10.05
CA LYS A 26 1.52 -25.05 -11.05
C LYS A 26 0.51 -24.24 -11.83
N THR A 27 -0.55 -24.85 -12.35
CA THR A 27 -1.63 -24.15 -13.06
C THR A 27 -2.25 -23.05 -12.20
N ILE A 28 -2.52 -23.32 -10.92
CA ILE A 28 -3.05 -22.31 -9.98
C ILE A 28 -2.05 -21.18 -9.75
N CYS A 29 -0.76 -21.48 -9.61
CA CYS A 29 0.26 -20.45 -9.36
C CYS A 29 0.56 -19.61 -10.61
N ASP A 30 0.43 -20.17 -11.81
CA ASP A 30 0.55 -19.45 -13.07
C ASP A 30 -0.64 -18.47 -13.27
N GLU A 31 -1.84 -18.89 -12.86
CA GLU A 31 -3.04 -18.06 -12.91
C GLU A 31 -3.04 -16.98 -11.80
N PHE A 32 -2.51 -17.33 -10.61
CA PHE A 32 -2.50 -16.47 -9.42
C PHE A 32 -1.12 -16.41 -8.76
N GLU A 33 -0.19 -15.68 -9.32
CA GLU A 33 1.21 -15.57 -8.88
C GLU A 33 1.40 -15.18 -7.39
N ALA A 34 0.42 -14.49 -6.81
CA ALA A 34 0.48 -14.02 -5.42
C ALA A 34 -0.10 -15.01 -4.40
N TYR A 35 -0.57 -16.20 -4.82
CA TYR A 35 -1.20 -17.15 -3.92
C TYR A 35 -0.17 -17.90 -3.07
N GLY A 36 -0.31 -17.79 -1.75
CA GLY A 36 0.41 -18.64 -0.81
C GLY A 36 -0.36 -19.95 -0.55
N TYR A 37 0.26 -20.88 0.17
CA TYR A 37 -0.25 -22.24 0.40
C TYR A 37 -1.71 -22.31 0.87
N ARG A 38 -2.20 -21.32 1.64
CA ARG A 38 -3.59 -21.28 2.12
C ARG A 38 -4.58 -21.08 0.97
N ARG A 39 -4.27 -20.13 0.05
CA ARG A 39 -5.11 -19.84 -1.11
C ARG A 39 -5.01 -20.94 -2.16
N VAL A 40 -3.81 -21.44 -2.41
CA VAL A 40 -3.60 -22.60 -3.29
C VAL A 40 -4.36 -23.82 -2.76
N GLY A 41 -4.33 -24.10 -1.46
CA GLY A 41 -5.10 -25.19 -0.85
C GLY A 41 -6.62 -25.00 -0.93
N ALA A 42 -7.10 -23.76 -0.88
CA ALA A 42 -8.52 -23.45 -1.09
C ALA A 42 -8.92 -23.68 -2.55
N GLU A 43 -8.09 -23.25 -3.49
CA GLU A 43 -8.34 -23.42 -4.93
C GLU A 43 -8.28 -24.88 -5.36
N LEU A 44 -7.32 -25.66 -4.85
CA LEU A 44 -7.29 -27.12 -5.05
C LEU A 44 -8.61 -27.77 -4.61
N ARG A 45 -9.15 -27.36 -3.45
CA ARG A 45 -10.44 -27.87 -2.95
C ARG A 45 -11.59 -27.46 -3.87
N HIS A 46 -11.57 -26.24 -4.40
CA HIS A 46 -12.56 -25.75 -5.37
C HIS A 46 -12.55 -26.57 -6.66
N ARG A 47 -11.37 -27.04 -7.07
CA ARG A 47 -11.16 -27.94 -8.22
C ARG A 47 -11.37 -29.44 -7.88
N GLY A 48 -11.94 -29.74 -6.70
CA GLY A 48 -12.27 -31.10 -6.28
C GLY A 48 -11.14 -31.89 -5.63
N MET A 49 -9.97 -31.29 -5.40
CA MET A 49 -8.82 -31.94 -4.77
C MET A 49 -8.67 -31.53 -3.29
N VAL A 50 -9.03 -32.44 -2.38
CA VAL A 50 -8.85 -32.23 -0.94
C VAL A 50 -7.43 -32.65 -0.53
N VAL A 51 -6.55 -31.67 -0.31
CA VAL A 51 -5.14 -31.89 0.07
C VAL A 51 -4.84 -31.23 1.42
N ASN A 52 -4.12 -31.96 2.28
CA ASN A 52 -3.72 -31.43 3.59
C ASN A 52 -2.82 -30.20 3.44
N ALA A 53 -3.08 -29.16 4.21
CA ALA A 53 -2.32 -27.92 4.18
C ALA A 53 -0.80 -28.09 4.41
N LYS A 54 -0.39 -29.08 5.23
CA LYS A 54 1.03 -29.42 5.42
C LYS A 54 1.64 -29.97 4.13
N LYS A 55 0.91 -30.83 3.40
CA LYS A 55 1.33 -31.39 2.10
C LYS A 55 1.44 -30.27 1.05
N VAL A 56 0.42 -29.41 0.93
CA VAL A 56 0.46 -28.25 0.02
C VAL A 56 1.68 -27.36 0.29
N ARG A 57 1.92 -27.01 1.57
CA ARG A 57 3.06 -26.17 1.97
C ARG A 57 4.41 -26.83 1.65
N ARG A 58 4.53 -28.16 1.84
CA ARG A 58 5.74 -28.92 1.51
C ARG A 58 6.00 -28.90 0.01
N LEU A 59 5.01 -29.28 -0.81
CA LEU A 59 5.12 -29.30 -2.27
C LEU A 59 5.40 -27.94 -2.87
N MET A 60 4.75 -26.87 -2.38
CA MET A 60 5.06 -25.49 -2.82
C MET A 60 6.53 -25.12 -2.58
N ARG A 61 7.12 -25.58 -1.49
CA ARG A 61 8.53 -25.31 -1.18
C ARG A 61 9.47 -26.14 -2.05
N GLU A 62 9.17 -27.43 -2.23
CA GLU A 62 9.98 -28.38 -3.02
C GLU A 62 10.01 -28.01 -4.51
N HIS A 63 8.91 -27.47 -5.03
CA HIS A 63 8.76 -27.07 -6.44
C HIS A 63 8.86 -25.57 -6.68
N GLU A 64 9.38 -24.79 -5.72
CA GLU A 64 9.59 -23.34 -5.81
C GLU A 64 8.35 -22.53 -6.21
N LEU A 65 7.15 -23.01 -5.90
CA LEU A 65 5.86 -22.39 -6.18
C LEU A 65 5.44 -21.31 -5.17
N ASN A 66 6.32 -20.96 -4.23
CA ASN A 66 6.01 -19.92 -3.27
C ASN A 66 6.02 -18.54 -3.94
N PRO A 67 5.03 -17.67 -3.63
CA PRO A 67 5.02 -16.33 -4.18
C PRO A 67 6.32 -15.60 -3.83
N LYS A 68 6.91 -14.96 -4.82
CA LYS A 68 8.10 -14.12 -4.60
C LYS A 68 7.75 -13.05 -3.60
N ARG A 69 8.39 -13.05 -2.42
CA ARG A 69 8.23 -11.95 -1.44
C ARG A 69 8.63 -10.66 -2.14
N ARG A 70 7.67 -9.77 -2.34
CA ARG A 70 8.00 -8.40 -2.72
C ARG A 70 8.99 -7.88 -1.70
N ARG A 71 10.18 -7.44 -2.12
CA ARG A 71 11.17 -6.82 -1.23
C ARG A 71 10.44 -5.73 -0.45
N ARG A 72 10.60 -5.74 0.88
CA ARG A 72 10.11 -4.68 1.74
C ARG A 72 10.63 -3.37 1.15
N PHE A 73 9.74 -2.42 0.94
CA PHE A 73 10.07 -1.08 0.51
C PHE A 73 11.25 -0.52 1.31
N ILE A 74 12.20 0.08 0.61
CA ILE A 74 13.14 1.01 1.22
C ILE A 74 12.28 2.23 1.60
N ALA A 75 12.31 2.63 2.88
CA ALA A 75 11.63 3.84 3.32
C ALA A 75 12.19 5.03 2.50
N THR A 76 11.37 5.60 1.65
CA THR A 76 11.73 6.71 0.76
C THR A 76 11.61 8.06 1.47
N THR A 77 11.04 8.07 2.68
CA THR A 77 10.78 9.28 3.45
C THR A 77 11.72 9.33 4.64
N ASP A 78 12.62 10.29 4.68
CA ASP A 78 13.39 10.59 5.87
C ASP A 78 12.52 11.40 6.84
N SER A 79 12.06 10.72 7.90
CA SER A 79 11.28 11.34 8.99
C SER A 79 12.18 11.77 10.16
N ASN A 80 13.50 11.68 10.05
CA ASN A 80 14.49 12.01 11.09
C ASN A 80 15.16 13.38 10.88
N HIS A 81 14.52 14.28 10.15
CA HIS A 81 15.03 15.64 9.96
C HIS A 81 14.74 16.55 11.16
N ASN A 82 15.54 17.60 11.32
CA ASN A 82 15.40 18.63 12.36
C ASN A 82 14.44 19.78 11.96
N ASP A 83 13.77 19.67 10.82
CA ASP A 83 12.83 20.70 10.36
C ASP A 83 11.59 20.76 11.25
N PRO A 84 10.95 21.94 11.38
CA PRO A 84 9.74 22.11 12.19
C PRO A 84 8.59 21.21 11.72
N ILE A 85 7.94 20.54 12.69
CA ILE A 85 6.82 19.63 12.46
C ILE A 85 5.52 20.34 12.81
N PHE A 86 4.54 20.30 11.90
CA PHE A 86 3.19 20.79 12.16
C PHE A 86 2.40 19.85 13.10
N PRO A 87 1.47 20.41 13.93
CA PRO A 87 0.58 19.57 14.72
C PRO A 87 -0.35 18.74 13.84
N ASP A 88 -0.81 17.59 14.34
CA ASP A 88 -1.77 16.72 13.66
C ASP A 88 -3.20 17.27 13.84
N LEU A 89 -3.64 18.10 12.91
CA LEU A 89 -4.97 18.72 12.90
C LEU A 89 -6.01 17.84 12.20
N ALA A 90 -5.59 17.02 11.22
CA ALA A 90 -6.50 16.22 10.41
C ALA A 90 -7.16 15.08 11.18
N ASN A 91 -6.51 14.56 12.23
CA ASN A 91 -7.01 13.42 13.01
C ASN A 91 -8.39 13.65 13.68
N LYS A 92 -8.76 14.91 13.88
CA LYS A 92 -10.04 15.30 14.53
C LYS A 92 -10.98 16.02 13.56
N MET A 93 -10.62 16.13 12.29
CA MET A 93 -11.35 16.92 11.32
C MET A 93 -12.19 16.02 10.41
N THR A 94 -13.49 16.26 10.37
CA THR A 94 -14.41 15.67 9.40
C THR A 94 -14.82 16.78 8.43
N PRO A 95 -14.30 16.80 7.20
CA PRO A 95 -14.65 17.83 6.25
C PRO A 95 -16.13 17.69 5.84
N THR A 96 -16.85 18.81 5.83
CA THR A 96 -18.25 18.93 5.44
C THR A 96 -18.44 19.53 4.06
N GLY A 97 -17.34 19.98 3.43
CA GLY A 97 -17.33 20.61 2.11
C GLY A 97 -15.94 20.56 1.47
N PRO A 98 -15.84 20.96 0.20
CA PRO A 98 -14.59 20.96 -0.54
C PRO A 98 -13.60 22.01 0.01
N ASN A 99 -12.30 21.76 -0.19
CA ASN A 99 -11.20 22.65 0.19
C ASN A 99 -11.09 22.97 1.69
N GLN A 100 -11.64 22.12 2.55
CA GLN A 100 -11.45 22.23 4.01
C GLN A 100 -10.23 21.44 4.46
N LEU A 101 -10.02 20.25 3.88
CA LEU A 101 -8.89 19.38 4.20
C LEU A 101 -8.32 18.80 2.90
N TRP A 102 -7.07 19.08 2.63
CA TRP A 102 -6.29 18.46 1.57
C TRP A 102 -5.30 17.47 2.17
N VAL A 103 -5.13 16.33 1.51
CA VAL A 103 -4.18 15.27 1.93
C VAL A 103 -3.15 15.09 0.82
N ALA A 104 -1.88 15.18 1.18
CA ALA A 104 -0.75 15.01 0.26
C ALA A 104 0.01 13.73 0.55
N ASP A 105 0.45 13.06 -0.50
CA ASP A 105 1.31 11.89 -0.44
C ASP A 105 2.24 11.84 -1.66
N ILE A 106 3.41 11.22 -1.49
CA ILE A 106 4.35 10.95 -2.59
C ILE A 106 4.48 9.44 -2.75
N THR A 107 4.19 8.96 -3.94
CA THR A 107 4.39 7.56 -4.33
C THR A 107 5.37 7.47 -5.48
N TYR A 108 5.92 6.29 -5.75
CA TYR A 108 6.71 6.03 -6.95
C TYR A 108 5.92 5.14 -7.90
N VAL A 109 6.11 5.39 -9.16
CA VAL A 109 5.47 4.66 -10.26
C VAL A 109 6.56 4.00 -11.09
N ALA A 110 6.47 2.67 -11.25
CA ALA A 110 7.38 1.95 -12.13
C ALA A 110 7.04 2.24 -13.59
N ILE A 111 8.04 2.58 -14.37
CA ILE A 111 7.94 2.79 -15.81
C ILE A 111 8.98 1.90 -16.52
N ALA A 112 8.88 1.73 -17.82
CA ALA A 112 9.77 0.87 -18.60
C ALA A 112 11.26 1.22 -18.41
N THR A 113 11.59 2.50 -18.16
CA THR A 113 12.96 3.01 -18.00
C THR A 113 13.38 3.23 -16.55
N GLY A 114 12.65 2.68 -15.56
CA GLY A 114 12.94 2.84 -14.12
C GLY A 114 11.75 3.28 -13.29
N PHE A 115 11.95 4.29 -12.44
CA PHE A 115 10.90 4.82 -11.55
C PHE A 115 10.76 6.32 -11.71
N VAL A 116 9.54 6.81 -11.53
CA VAL A 116 9.23 8.23 -11.33
C VAL A 116 8.48 8.40 -10.01
N TYR A 117 8.61 9.59 -9.44
CA TYR A 117 7.89 9.97 -8.22
C TYR A 117 6.70 10.82 -8.60
N LEU A 118 5.54 10.48 -8.03
CA LEU A 118 4.29 11.22 -8.18
C LEU A 118 3.94 11.82 -6.81
N ALA A 119 3.95 13.14 -6.70
CA ALA A 119 3.32 13.85 -5.60
C ALA A 119 1.87 14.16 -5.99
N ALA A 120 0.92 13.75 -5.16
CA ALA A 120 -0.49 13.98 -5.39
C ALA A 120 -1.15 14.64 -4.17
N ILE A 121 -2.07 15.56 -4.42
CA ILE A 121 -2.88 16.22 -3.40
C ILE A 121 -4.34 15.94 -3.69
N LEU A 122 -5.03 15.38 -2.70
CA LEU A 122 -6.46 15.06 -2.76
C LEU A 122 -7.24 16.00 -1.83
N ASP A 123 -8.40 16.41 -2.28
CA ASP A 123 -9.42 16.98 -1.41
C ASP A 123 -10.14 15.85 -0.66
N ALA A 124 -10.05 15.84 0.65
CA ALA A 124 -10.52 14.74 1.50
C ALA A 124 -12.05 14.56 1.44
N TRP A 125 -12.80 15.63 1.18
CA TRP A 125 -14.26 15.57 1.06
C TRP A 125 -14.71 14.98 -0.28
N SER A 126 -14.21 15.54 -1.38
CA SER A 126 -14.63 15.12 -2.74
C SER A 126 -13.85 13.93 -3.27
N ARG A 127 -12.76 13.53 -2.61
CA ARG A 127 -11.82 12.48 -3.05
C ARG A 127 -11.18 12.75 -4.42
N ARG A 128 -11.24 13.98 -4.92
CA ARG A 128 -10.63 14.39 -6.18
C ARG A 128 -9.18 14.77 -5.98
N VAL A 129 -8.34 14.39 -6.93
CA VAL A 129 -6.99 14.93 -7.06
C VAL A 129 -7.11 16.39 -7.47
N VAL A 130 -6.64 17.29 -6.63
CA VAL A 130 -6.71 18.74 -6.85
C VAL A 130 -5.41 19.30 -7.42
N GLY A 131 -4.28 18.59 -7.23
CA GLY A 131 -3.00 18.92 -7.82
C GLY A 131 -2.06 17.73 -7.81
N TYR A 132 -1.17 17.67 -8.78
CA TYR A 132 -0.12 16.65 -8.83
C TYR A 132 1.11 17.15 -9.57
N ALA A 133 2.23 16.49 -9.34
CA ALA A 133 3.48 16.68 -10.08
C ALA A 133 4.22 15.34 -10.20
N ILE A 134 5.01 15.19 -11.26
CA ILE A 134 5.83 14.01 -11.51
C ILE A 134 7.28 14.44 -11.69
N SER A 135 8.20 13.69 -11.09
CA SER A 135 9.64 13.93 -11.22
C SER A 135 10.43 12.61 -11.19
N ARG A 136 11.65 12.64 -11.68
CA ARG A 136 12.62 11.54 -11.50
C ARG A 136 13.34 11.60 -10.14
N SER A 137 13.22 12.71 -9.41
CA SER A 137 13.79 12.89 -8.07
C SER A 137 12.71 13.15 -7.04
N ILE A 138 12.92 12.63 -5.82
CA ILE A 138 12.06 12.88 -4.66
C ILE A 138 12.67 14.00 -3.83
N ASP A 139 12.29 15.24 -4.11
CA ASP A 139 12.79 16.42 -3.42
C ASP A 139 11.65 17.41 -3.08
N ALA A 140 11.99 18.49 -2.37
CA ALA A 140 11.02 19.53 -2.01
C ALA A 140 10.37 20.19 -3.22
N ARG A 141 11.07 20.29 -4.36
CA ARG A 141 10.55 20.92 -5.59
C ARG A 141 9.36 20.13 -6.14
N LEU A 142 9.41 18.80 -6.07
CA LEU A 142 8.30 17.94 -6.48
C LEU A 142 7.03 18.24 -5.66
N ALA A 143 7.15 18.27 -4.34
CA ALA A 143 6.04 18.58 -3.44
C ALA A 143 5.50 20.00 -3.66
N VAL A 144 6.38 21.00 -3.80
CA VAL A 144 6.03 22.41 -4.09
C VAL A 144 5.29 22.53 -5.41
N ALA A 145 5.73 21.81 -6.46
CA ALA A 145 5.06 21.85 -7.76
C ALA A 145 3.63 21.31 -7.68
N ALA A 146 3.42 20.18 -6.99
CA ALA A 146 2.10 19.63 -6.75
C ALA A 146 1.20 20.59 -5.95
N LEU A 147 1.75 21.26 -4.92
CA LEU A 147 1.01 22.23 -4.11
C LEU A 147 0.59 23.45 -4.92
N LYS A 148 1.49 24.00 -5.70
CA LYS A 148 1.19 25.15 -6.60
C LYS A 148 0.12 24.79 -7.63
N ALA A 149 0.18 23.59 -8.21
CA ALA A 149 -0.84 23.11 -9.13
C ALA A 149 -2.21 23.00 -8.44
N ALA A 150 -2.28 22.47 -7.21
CA ALA A 150 -3.51 22.40 -6.43
C ALA A 150 -4.10 23.77 -6.12
N ILE A 151 -3.26 24.71 -5.70
CA ILE A 151 -3.67 26.09 -5.38
C ILE A 151 -4.22 26.78 -6.65
N SER A 152 -3.51 26.70 -7.76
CA SER A 152 -3.94 27.29 -9.03
C SER A 152 -5.27 26.71 -9.54
N THR A 153 -5.48 25.40 -9.34
CA THR A 153 -6.71 24.72 -9.82
C THR A 153 -7.93 25.03 -8.95
N ARG A 154 -7.74 25.18 -7.63
CA ARG A 154 -8.87 25.20 -6.68
C ARG A 154 -9.05 26.52 -5.97
N ASN A 155 -8.01 27.39 -5.96
CA ASN A 155 -8.01 28.67 -5.25
C ASN A 155 -8.65 28.56 -3.84
N PRO A 156 -8.07 27.75 -2.95
CA PRO A 156 -8.69 27.41 -1.66
C PRO A 156 -8.83 28.63 -0.78
N VAL A 157 -9.90 28.69 0.00
CA VAL A 157 -10.07 29.73 1.00
C VAL A 157 -8.98 29.63 2.08
N ARG A 158 -8.61 30.76 2.68
CA ARG A 158 -7.67 30.78 3.80
C ARG A 158 -8.19 29.88 4.94
N GLY A 159 -7.29 29.11 5.55
CA GLY A 159 -7.64 28.17 6.61
C GLY A 159 -7.84 26.72 6.11
N CYS A 160 -7.78 26.44 4.81
CA CYS A 160 -7.76 25.05 4.31
C CYS A 160 -6.57 24.30 4.95
N VAL A 161 -6.89 23.20 5.64
CA VAL A 161 -5.87 22.35 6.29
C VAL A 161 -5.19 21.47 5.24
N HIS A 162 -3.87 21.53 5.19
CA HIS A 162 -3.05 20.71 4.30
C HIS A 162 -2.30 19.66 5.12
N HIS A 163 -2.69 18.41 5.00
CA HIS A 163 -2.17 17.28 5.78
C HIS A 163 -1.21 16.41 4.95
N SER A 164 -0.07 16.09 5.51
CA SER A 164 0.93 15.21 4.91
C SER A 164 1.55 14.26 5.94
N ASP A 165 2.40 13.34 5.49
CA ASP A 165 3.32 12.64 6.38
C ASP A 165 4.44 13.59 6.87
N ARG A 166 5.38 13.05 7.68
CA ARG A 166 6.54 13.80 8.19
C ARG A 166 7.74 13.72 7.25
N GLY A 167 7.54 13.70 5.95
CA GLY A 167 8.64 13.72 5.01
C GLY A 167 9.34 15.08 4.99
N SER A 168 10.68 15.07 4.86
CA SER A 168 11.50 16.27 4.76
C SER A 168 11.05 17.22 3.63
N GLN A 169 10.44 16.66 2.58
CA GLN A 169 9.89 17.43 1.46
C GLN A 169 8.80 18.41 1.91
N TYR A 170 7.92 17.97 2.81
CA TYR A 170 6.79 18.74 3.35
C TYR A 170 7.20 19.67 4.50
N ALA A 171 8.28 19.32 5.21
CA ALA A 171 8.83 20.14 6.29
C ALA A 171 9.76 21.24 5.78
N SER A 172 10.17 21.19 4.51
CA SER A 172 11.11 22.12 3.89
C SER A 172 10.61 23.57 3.90
N GLU A 173 11.54 24.52 4.05
CA GLU A 173 11.19 25.95 4.05
C GLU A 173 10.47 26.42 2.78
N PRO A 174 10.87 25.99 1.55
CA PRO A 174 10.13 26.37 0.34
C PRO A 174 8.67 25.91 0.37
N TYR A 175 8.39 24.72 0.91
CA TYR A 175 7.03 24.19 1.02
C TYR A 175 6.19 24.97 2.03
N ARG A 176 6.75 25.23 3.21
CA ARG A 176 6.12 26.02 4.28
C ARG A 176 5.82 27.46 3.85
N THR A 177 6.71 28.05 3.06
CA THR A 177 6.51 29.39 2.51
C THR A 177 5.29 29.44 1.61
N VAL A 178 5.14 28.48 0.68
CA VAL A 178 3.95 28.41 -0.20
C VAL A 178 2.66 28.23 0.61
N LEU A 179 2.65 27.37 1.64
CA LEU A 179 1.49 27.22 2.53
C LEU A 179 1.10 28.56 3.18
N ARG A 180 2.07 29.26 3.74
CA ARG A 180 1.89 30.54 4.44
C ARG A 180 1.39 31.65 3.52
N GLU A 181 1.98 31.81 2.34
CA GLU A 181 1.61 32.81 1.35
C GLU A 181 0.15 32.67 0.91
N HIS A 182 -0.35 31.44 0.80
CA HIS A 182 -1.71 31.16 0.37
C HIS A 182 -2.69 30.92 1.53
N GLY A 183 -2.24 31.11 2.78
CA GLY A 183 -3.09 30.97 3.97
C GLY A 183 -3.56 29.53 4.26
N LEU A 184 -2.80 28.54 3.77
CA LEU A 184 -3.03 27.13 4.09
C LEU A 184 -2.44 26.80 5.46
N VAL A 185 -3.11 25.94 6.22
CA VAL A 185 -2.68 25.50 7.54
C VAL A 185 -2.01 24.14 7.45
N GLY A 186 -0.72 24.10 7.74
CA GLY A 186 0.05 22.85 7.71
C GLY A 186 -0.39 21.88 8.82
N SER A 187 -0.47 20.61 8.48
CA SER A 187 -0.75 19.52 9.41
C SER A 187 0.09 18.31 9.04
N MET A 188 0.63 17.58 10.02
CA MET A 188 1.44 16.38 9.79
C MET A 188 0.99 15.22 10.65
N GLY A 189 0.92 14.04 10.05
CA GLY A 189 0.58 12.80 10.71
C GLY A 189 1.62 12.38 11.76
N ARG A 190 1.28 11.41 12.60
CA ARG A 190 2.22 10.81 13.55
C ARG A 190 3.19 9.90 12.82
N ARG A 191 4.43 9.80 13.32
CA ARG A 191 5.47 8.91 12.79
C ARG A 191 4.93 7.47 12.66
N GLY A 192 5.07 6.86 11.48
CA GLY A 192 4.68 5.47 11.22
C GLY A 192 3.19 5.21 11.04
N ARG A 193 2.34 6.23 10.97
CA ARG A 193 0.94 6.08 10.55
C ARG A 193 0.74 6.63 9.13
N PRO A 194 0.01 5.92 8.25
CA PRO A 194 -0.35 6.48 6.94
C PRO A 194 -1.18 7.75 7.16
N ALA A 195 -1.02 8.73 6.26
CA ALA A 195 -1.63 10.05 6.35
C ALA A 195 -3.17 10.03 6.40
N PHE A 196 -3.78 8.95 5.92
CA PHE A 196 -5.24 8.77 5.96
C PHE A 196 -5.59 7.27 6.06
N ARG A 197 -6.52 6.92 6.97
CA ARG A 197 -7.29 5.66 6.93
C ARG A 197 -8.70 6.01 6.46
N PRO A 198 -9.18 5.36 5.37
CA PRO A 198 -10.57 5.51 4.94
C PRO A 198 -11.54 4.97 5.99
#